data_3b33a99a5dab559f358174164e1c61e1
#
_entry.id   3b33a99a5dab559f358174164e1c61e1
#
_cell.length_a   1.000
_cell.length_b   1.000
_cell.length_c   1.000
_cell.angle_alpha   90.00
_cell.angle_beta   90.00
_cell.angle_gamma   90.00
#
_symmetry.space_group_name_H-M   'P 1'
#
loop_
_entity.id
_entity.type
_entity.pdbx_description
1 polymer ?
#
loop_
_entity_poly.entity_id
_entity_poly.type
_entity_poly.pdbx_seq_one_letter_code
_entity_poly.pdbx_strand_id
1 'polypeptide(L)'
;MHKQKVTWWILGGLLILLLVTGGGLGLRSYQRKALARQYRQTTTPTIFFHGYGSSYRAERQMANYARKQGVTNTVVRANVARNGRVTWHGTIPPKARNPIILVNLDNNKMTATERKDFVKVYDQRSQYVKAVVVTMQKRYGFKHMNLVAHSMGNLLVANYIKNNAHNKHLPQIDHVIAIAGHFNGFNGEAGAKQTSIDPQTGKPDRMLPGYRALLPLRHTFPKSTQVFNIYGDQGDGNDGAVPVASARSYRYLVATRAWSYQEKKITGHDAQHSRLHESQQVDRLLVNFLWRK
;
A
#
# COMPACT_ATOMS: atom_id res chain seq x y z
N MET A 1 40.83 -19.65 -47.53
CA MET A 1 40.26 -20.63 -46.57
C MET A 1 40.15 -20.14 -45.15
N HIS A 2 41.03 -19.24 -44.65
CA HIS A 2 40.98 -18.79 -43.24
C HIS A 2 39.81 -17.88 -42.92
N LYS A 3 39.42 -16.96 -43.79
CA LYS A 3 38.25 -16.04 -43.57
C LYS A 3 36.88 -16.75 -43.46
N GLN A 4 36.67 -17.85 -44.22
CA GLN A 4 35.42 -18.61 -44.13
C GLN A 4 35.27 -19.33 -42.80
N LYS A 5 36.33 -19.90 -42.24
CA LYS A 5 36.27 -20.58 -40.92
C LYS A 5 35.90 -19.63 -39.79
N VAL A 6 36.41 -18.40 -39.77
CA VAL A 6 36.10 -17.38 -38.78
C VAL A 6 34.63 -16.98 -38.84
N THR A 7 34.05 -16.86 -40.03
CA THR A 7 32.64 -16.52 -40.20
C THR A 7 31.70 -17.59 -39.62
N TRP A 8 32.05 -18.88 -39.80
CA TRP A 8 31.28 -19.99 -39.25
C TRP A 8 31.32 -20.06 -37.71
N TRP A 9 32.46 -19.73 -37.09
CA TRP A 9 32.57 -19.65 -35.63
C TRP A 9 31.76 -18.50 -35.03
N ILE A 10 31.73 -17.35 -35.71
CA ILE A 10 30.93 -16.18 -35.28
C ILE A 10 29.44 -16.48 -35.42
N LEU A 11 28.99 -17.09 -36.52
CA LEU A 11 27.57 -17.48 -36.73
C LEU A 11 27.16 -18.56 -35.74
N GLY A 12 28.00 -19.55 -35.44
CA GLY A 12 27.74 -20.57 -34.42
C GLY A 12 27.63 -19.97 -33.01
N GLY A 13 28.52 -19.04 -32.66
CA GLY A 13 28.45 -18.33 -31.37
C GLY A 13 27.20 -17.48 -31.21
N LEU A 14 26.78 -16.77 -32.27
CA LEU A 14 25.53 -16.02 -32.29
C LEU A 14 24.29 -16.90 -32.15
N LEU A 15 24.28 -18.07 -32.81
CA LEU A 15 23.17 -19.02 -32.72
C LEU A 15 23.05 -19.60 -31.30
N ILE A 16 24.18 -19.97 -30.69
CA ILE A 16 24.19 -20.45 -29.29
C ILE A 16 23.72 -19.35 -28.33
N LEU A 17 24.15 -18.11 -28.52
CA LEU A 17 23.69 -16.97 -27.70
C LEU A 17 22.18 -16.74 -27.82
N LEU A 18 21.63 -16.85 -29.05
CA LEU A 18 20.19 -16.73 -29.30
C LEU A 18 19.40 -17.88 -28.68
N LEU A 19 19.91 -19.11 -28.72
CA LEU A 19 19.28 -20.27 -28.09
C LEU A 19 19.30 -20.18 -26.57
N VAL A 20 20.39 -19.75 -25.98
CA VAL A 20 20.52 -19.57 -24.51
C VAL A 20 19.64 -18.42 -24.02
N THR A 21 19.64 -17.30 -24.74
CA THR A 21 18.79 -16.15 -24.38
C THR A 21 17.32 -16.42 -24.62
N GLY A 22 16.95 -17.02 -25.73
CA GLY A 22 15.58 -17.42 -26.06
C GLY A 22 15.04 -18.48 -25.12
N GLY A 23 15.82 -19.51 -24.81
CA GLY A 23 15.47 -20.55 -23.82
C GLY A 23 15.29 -19.97 -22.42
N GLY A 24 16.19 -19.08 -21.98
CA GLY A 24 16.10 -18.40 -20.70
C GLY A 24 14.86 -17.51 -20.56
N LEU A 25 14.48 -16.79 -21.62
CA LEU A 25 13.28 -15.97 -21.67
C LEU A 25 12.01 -16.83 -21.65
N GLY A 26 12.00 -17.93 -22.40
CA GLY A 26 10.90 -18.90 -22.41
C GLY A 26 10.65 -19.53 -21.05
N LEU A 27 11.72 -19.99 -20.38
CA LEU A 27 11.66 -20.59 -19.05
C LEU A 27 11.16 -19.58 -18.00
N ARG A 28 11.65 -18.34 -18.01
CA ARG A 28 11.16 -17.27 -17.15
C ARG A 28 9.70 -16.93 -17.37
N SER A 29 9.25 -16.91 -18.62
CA SER A 29 7.85 -16.70 -18.99
C SER A 29 6.96 -17.84 -18.47
N TYR A 30 7.38 -19.09 -18.64
CA TYR A 30 6.68 -20.26 -18.12
C TYR A 30 6.58 -20.23 -16.59
N GLN A 31 7.68 -19.97 -15.88
CA GLN A 31 7.69 -19.87 -14.43
C GLN A 31 6.77 -18.75 -13.93
N ARG A 32 6.76 -17.57 -14.58
CA ARG A 32 5.83 -16.48 -14.25
C ARG A 32 4.36 -16.88 -14.45
N LYS A 33 4.05 -17.61 -15.52
CA LYS A 33 2.68 -18.10 -15.77
C LYS A 33 2.27 -19.12 -14.71
N ALA A 34 3.17 -20.02 -14.30
CA ALA A 34 2.92 -21.01 -13.26
C ALA A 34 2.67 -20.34 -11.89
N LEU A 35 3.50 -19.36 -11.52
CA LEU A 35 3.31 -18.56 -10.31
C LEU A 35 1.99 -17.79 -10.34
N ALA A 36 1.65 -17.17 -11.48
CA ALA A 36 0.41 -16.40 -11.64
C ALA A 36 -0.86 -17.24 -11.41
N ARG A 37 -0.82 -18.56 -11.64
CA ARG A 37 -1.96 -19.46 -11.40
C ARG A 37 -2.35 -19.57 -9.93
N GLN A 38 -1.45 -19.27 -9.00
CA GLN A 38 -1.68 -19.31 -7.56
C GLN A 38 -2.50 -18.10 -7.06
N TYR A 39 -2.62 -17.05 -7.89
CA TYR A 39 -3.25 -15.81 -7.50
C TYR A 39 -4.55 -15.57 -8.27
N ARG A 40 -5.50 -14.93 -7.59
CA ARG A 40 -6.72 -14.40 -8.21
C ARG A 40 -6.32 -13.35 -9.25
N GLN A 41 -6.94 -13.43 -10.41
CA GLN A 41 -6.69 -12.49 -11.50
C GLN A 41 -7.93 -11.64 -11.69
N THR A 42 -7.89 -10.43 -11.16
CA THR A 42 -8.98 -9.46 -11.26
C THR A 42 -8.50 -8.22 -12.01
N THR A 43 -9.43 -7.36 -12.37
CA THR A 43 -9.11 -6.02 -12.88
C THR A 43 -9.12 -4.96 -11.76
N THR A 44 -9.40 -5.35 -10.50
CA THR A 44 -9.42 -4.44 -9.35
C THR A 44 -8.05 -3.81 -9.13
N PRO A 45 -7.92 -2.48 -9.19
CA PRO A 45 -6.66 -1.79 -8.95
C PRO A 45 -6.31 -1.79 -7.45
N THR A 46 -5.01 -1.84 -7.17
CA THR A 46 -4.47 -1.63 -5.83
C THR A 46 -3.70 -0.32 -5.80
N ILE A 47 -4.09 0.60 -4.92
CA ILE A 47 -3.56 1.95 -4.82
C ILE A 47 -2.69 2.05 -3.57
N PHE A 48 -1.43 2.49 -3.76
CA PHE A 48 -0.45 2.60 -2.68
C PHE A 48 -0.21 4.07 -2.32
N PHE A 49 -0.24 4.37 -1.00
CA PHE A 49 -0.02 5.70 -0.44
C PHE A 49 1.16 5.68 0.53
N HIS A 50 2.18 6.46 0.24
CA HIS A 50 3.40 6.57 1.02
C HIS A 50 3.27 7.41 2.30
N GLY A 51 4.28 7.35 3.15
CA GLY A 51 4.39 8.08 4.40
C GLY A 51 4.88 9.53 4.27
N TYR A 52 5.05 10.19 5.43
CA TYR A 52 5.52 11.56 5.57
C TYR A 52 6.92 11.75 4.98
N GLY A 53 7.11 12.80 4.21
CA GLY A 53 8.40 13.14 3.62
C GLY A 53 8.95 12.14 2.58
N SER A 54 8.15 11.14 2.21
CA SER A 54 8.51 10.08 1.28
C SER A 54 7.99 10.34 -0.14
N SER A 55 7.96 9.32 -0.98
CA SER A 55 7.45 9.37 -2.35
C SER A 55 6.97 7.98 -2.79
N TYR A 56 6.39 7.86 -3.97
CA TYR A 56 6.01 6.58 -4.60
C TYR A 56 7.14 5.52 -4.61
N ARG A 57 8.40 5.93 -4.44
CA ARG A 57 9.56 5.03 -4.45
C ARG A 57 9.57 4.08 -3.26
N ALA A 58 9.00 4.49 -2.12
CA ALA A 58 8.91 3.67 -0.93
C ALA A 58 8.10 2.38 -1.19
N GLU A 59 6.96 2.50 -1.86
CA GLU A 59 6.07 1.36 -2.14
C GLU A 59 6.44 0.62 -3.44
N ARG A 60 7.40 1.15 -4.23
CA ARG A 60 7.84 0.55 -5.49
C ARG A 60 8.43 -0.85 -5.29
N GLN A 61 9.09 -1.10 -4.16
CA GLN A 61 9.65 -2.40 -3.83
C GLN A 61 8.53 -3.45 -3.75
N MET A 62 7.44 -3.19 -2.99
CA MET A 62 6.26 -4.08 -2.88
C MET A 62 5.59 -4.33 -4.23
N ALA A 63 5.43 -3.28 -5.05
CA ALA A 63 4.88 -3.42 -6.40
C ALA A 63 5.77 -4.26 -7.32
N ASN A 64 7.09 -4.11 -7.22
CA ASN A 64 8.05 -4.91 -7.97
C ASN A 64 8.05 -6.37 -7.52
N TYR A 65 7.90 -6.63 -6.21
CA TYR A 65 7.73 -7.98 -5.70
C TYR A 65 6.47 -8.63 -6.28
N ALA A 66 5.31 -7.97 -6.20
CA ALA A 66 4.06 -8.47 -6.80
C ALA A 66 4.21 -8.76 -8.30
N ARG A 67 4.93 -7.92 -9.03
CA ARG A 67 5.23 -8.14 -10.46
C ARG A 67 6.14 -9.35 -10.69
N LYS A 68 7.17 -9.55 -9.85
CA LYS A 68 8.07 -10.71 -9.92
C LYS A 68 7.32 -12.01 -9.64
N GLN A 69 6.36 -11.99 -8.72
CA GLN A 69 5.50 -13.14 -8.41
C GLN A 69 4.42 -13.41 -9.49
N GLY A 70 4.35 -12.61 -10.54
CA GLY A 70 3.35 -12.76 -11.59
C GLY A 70 1.93 -12.32 -11.20
N VAL A 71 1.78 -11.62 -10.08
CA VAL A 71 0.48 -11.11 -9.60
C VAL A 71 -0.05 -10.03 -10.51
N THR A 72 0.79 -9.06 -10.88
CA THR A 72 0.44 -7.95 -11.76
C THR A 72 1.34 -7.90 -12.99
N ASN A 73 0.83 -7.36 -14.08
CA ASN A 73 1.61 -7.00 -15.26
C ASN A 73 1.65 -5.47 -15.49
N THR A 74 0.94 -4.70 -14.66
CA THR A 74 0.75 -3.26 -14.88
C THR A 74 1.00 -2.50 -13.58
N VAL A 75 1.99 -1.62 -13.61
CA VAL A 75 2.28 -0.67 -12.53
C VAL A 75 2.35 0.72 -13.14
N VAL A 76 1.52 1.63 -12.66
CA VAL A 76 1.47 3.03 -13.09
C VAL A 76 1.67 3.96 -11.90
N ARG A 77 1.93 5.23 -12.17
CA ARG A 77 2.09 6.24 -11.12
C ARG A 77 1.06 7.35 -11.29
N ALA A 78 0.49 7.81 -10.16
CA ALA A 78 -0.35 8.98 -10.07
C ALA A 78 0.35 10.04 -9.20
N ASN A 79 0.73 11.17 -9.78
CA ASN A 79 1.27 12.31 -9.02
C ASN A 79 0.13 13.25 -8.63
N VAL A 80 0.08 13.61 -7.36
CA VAL A 80 -0.91 14.54 -6.82
C VAL A 80 -0.20 15.83 -6.43
N ALA A 81 -0.45 16.88 -7.18
CA ALA A 81 0.07 18.22 -6.90
C ALA A 81 -0.55 18.82 -5.62
N ARG A 82 0.06 19.86 -5.06
CA ARG A 82 -0.43 20.55 -3.85
C ARG A 82 -1.88 21.05 -3.96
N ASN A 83 -2.31 21.40 -5.15
CA ASN A 83 -3.69 21.82 -5.44
C ASN A 83 -4.66 20.67 -5.72
N GLY A 84 -4.23 19.41 -5.53
CA GLY A 84 -5.05 18.22 -5.75
C GLY A 84 -5.12 17.72 -7.20
N ARG A 85 -4.48 18.42 -8.16
CA ARG A 85 -4.44 17.95 -9.56
C ARG A 85 -3.66 16.65 -9.66
N VAL A 86 -4.26 15.64 -10.33
CA VAL A 86 -3.64 14.34 -10.54
C VAL A 86 -3.08 14.23 -11.95
N THR A 87 -1.80 13.87 -12.06
CA THR A 87 -1.11 13.61 -13.32
C THR A 87 -0.72 12.13 -13.37
N TRP A 88 -1.11 11.44 -14.44
CA TRP A 88 -0.86 10.01 -14.63
C TRP A 88 0.42 9.77 -15.44
N HIS A 89 1.25 8.86 -14.97
CA HIS A 89 2.43 8.35 -15.66
C HIS A 89 2.23 6.87 -15.96
N GLY A 90 2.09 6.56 -17.23
CA GLY A 90 1.67 5.26 -17.73
C GLY A 90 0.16 5.15 -17.92
N THR A 91 -0.24 4.01 -18.48
CA THR A 91 -1.65 3.70 -18.78
C THR A 91 -1.96 2.29 -18.30
N ILE A 92 -3.15 2.11 -17.75
CA ILE A 92 -3.69 0.79 -17.40
C ILE A 92 -4.45 0.29 -18.64
N PRO A 93 -3.95 -0.76 -19.32
CA PRO A 93 -4.64 -1.28 -20.49
C PRO A 93 -5.95 -1.96 -20.08
N PRO A 94 -6.91 -2.09 -21.01
CA PRO A 94 -8.12 -2.88 -20.78
C PRO A 94 -7.77 -4.30 -20.31
N LYS A 95 -8.52 -4.82 -19.33
CA LYS A 95 -8.29 -6.15 -18.75
C LYS A 95 -6.90 -6.37 -18.13
N ALA A 96 -6.23 -5.28 -17.70
CA ALA A 96 -4.99 -5.38 -16.95
C ALA A 96 -5.22 -6.24 -15.69
N ARG A 97 -4.30 -7.18 -15.45
CA ARG A 97 -4.38 -8.08 -14.31
C ARG A 97 -3.84 -7.39 -13.06
N ASN A 98 -4.69 -7.28 -12.02
CA ASN A 98 -4.35 -6.72 -10.71
C ASN A 98 -3.48 -5.44 -10.83
N PRO A 99 -3.92 -4.40 -11.55
CA PRO A 99 -3.10 -3.22 -11.80
C PRO A 99 -2.73 -2.52 -10.48
N ILE A 100 -1.49 -2.05 -10.39
CA ILE A 100 -0.98 -1.32 -9.23
C ILE A 100 -0.80 0.16 -9.60
N ILE A 101 -1.27 1.03 -8.72
CA ILE A 101 -1.14 2.49 -8.83
C ILE A 101 -0.29 2.97 -7.66
N LEU A 102 0.90 3.48 -7.94
CA LEU A 102 1.77 4.10 -6.96
C LEU A 102 1.46 5.59 -6.91
N VAL A 103 0.99 6.09 -5.77
CA VAL A 103 0.68 7.51 -5.61
C VAL A 103 1.93 8.26 -5.14
N ASN A 104 2.19 9.41 -5.75
CA ASN A 104 3.17 10.38 -5.28
C ASN A 104 2.45 11.65 -4.85
N LEU A 105 2.59 12.01 -3.58
CA LEU A 105 2.01 13.22 -3.01
C LEU A 105 3.08 14.31 -2.96
N ASP A 106 2.93 15.39 -3.70
CA ASP A 106 3.87 16.52 -3.66
C ASP A 106 3.79 17.27 -2.33
N ASN A 107 2.61 17.25 -1.69
CA ASN A 107 2.38 17.87 -0.39
C ASN A 107 2.42 16.81 0.74
N ASN A 108 3.57 16.22 0.97
CA ASN A 108 3.77 15.12 1.94
C ASN A 108 4.51 15.54 3.22
N LYS A 109 4.84 16.82 3.38
CA LYS A 109 5.43 17.39 4.60
C LYS A 109 4.52 18.49 5.14
N MET A 110 4.58 18.72 6.43
CA MET A 110 3.83 19.79 7.11
C MET A 110 4.75 20.94 7.43
N THR A 111 4.26 22.17 7.25
CA THR A 111 4.88 23.38 7.75
C THR A 111 4.80 23.44 9.28
N ALA A 112 5.53 24.35 9.92
CA ALA A 112 5.47 24.54 11.37
C ALA A 112 4.04 24.89 11.85
N THR A 113 3.30 25.68 11.08
CA THR A 113 1.91 26.04 11.37
C THR A 113 0.97 24.83 11.26
N GLU A 114 1.10 24.03 10.21
CA GLU A 114 0.29 22.81 10.00
C GLU A 114 0.50 21.77 11.10
N ARG A 115 1.71 21.67 11.66
CA ARG A 115 2.00 20.76 12.78
C ARG A 115 1.25 21.11 14.07
N LYS A 116 0.77 22.34 14.23
CA LYS A 116 -0.04 22.76 15.38
C LYS A 116 -1.45 22.15 15.33
N ASP A 117 -1.93 21.78 14.11
CA ASP A 117 -3.24 21.12 13.92
C ASP A 117 -3.16 20.06 12.82
N PHE A 118 -2.33 19.05 13.05
CA PHE A 118 -2.14 17.95 12.11
C PHE A 118 -3.42 17.13 11.89
N VAL A 119 -4.36 17.15 12.84
CA VAL A 119 -5.68 16.49 12.72
C VAL A 119 -6.44 17.07 11.53
N LYS A 120 -6.57 18.41 11.51
CA LYS A 120 -7.18 19.13 10.39
C LYS A 120 -6.44 18.93 9.08
N VAL A 121 -5.11 18.90 9.13
CA VAL A 121 -4.27 18.71 7.94
C VAL A 121 -4.50 17.30 7.34
N TYR A 122 -4.54 16.24 8.13
CA TYR A 122 -4.82 14.90 7.63
C TYR A 122 -6.23 14.80 7.05
N ASP A 123 -7.21 15.41 7.70
CA ASP A 123 -8.58 15.46 7.19
C ASP A 123 -8.66 16.18 5.84
N GLN A 124 -8.08 17.37 5.72
CA GLN A 124 -8.02 18.13 4.46
C GLN A 124 -7.26 17.37 3.37
N ARG A 125 -6.09 16.80 3.69
CA ARG A 125 -5.26 16.07 2.71
C ARG A 125 -5.84 14.72 2.30
N SER A 126 -6.85 14.19 3.01
CA SER A 126 -7.62 13.05 2.54
C SER A 126 -8.28 13.29 1.18
N GLN A 127 -8.46 14.56 0.79
CA GLN A 127 -8.92 14.94 -0.54
C GLN A 127 -7.95 14.54 -1.65
N TYR A 128 -6.66 14.35 -1.37
CA TYR A 128 -5.70 13.82 -2.34
C TYR A 128 -6.00 12.35 -2.67
N VAL A 129 -6.38 11.55 -1.66
CA VAL A 129 -6.86 10.19 -1.88
C VAL A 129 -8.10 10.20 -2.75
N LYS A 130 -9.07 11.07 -2.43
CA LYS A 130 -10.31 11.24 -3.23
C LYS A 130 -10.01 11.64 -4.66
N ALA A 131 -9.09 12.58 -4.88
CA ALA A 131 -8.69 13.04 -6.22
C ALA A 131 -8.14 11.89 -7.07
N VAL A 132 -7.28 11.03 -6.50
CA VAL A 132 -6.78 9.84 -7.19
C VAL A 132 -7.92 8.88 -7.51
N VAL A 133 -8.80 8.58 -6.56
CA VAL A 133 -9.92 7.65 -6.75
C VAL A 133 -10.88 8.16 -7.82
N VAL A 134 -11.28 9.43 -7.77
CA VAL A 134 -12.21 10.02 -8.74
C VAL A 134 -11.60 10.07 -10.15
N THR A 135 -10.34 10.48 -10.27
CA THR A 135 -9.68 10.53 -11.58
C THR A 135 -9.42 9.15 -12.16
N MET A 136 -9.10 8.16 -11.31
CA MET A 136 -8.99 6.75 -11.68
C MET A 136 -10.33 6.21 -12.20
N GLN A 137 -11.39 6.43 -11.46
CA GLN A 137 -12.74 6.00 -11.83
C GLN A 137 -13.19 6.64 -13.15
N LYS A 138 -12.99 7.95 -13.29
CA LYS A 138 -13.33 8.68 -14.52
C LYS A 138 -12.53 8.17 -15.72
N ARG A 139 -11.25 7.85 -15.53
CA ARG A 139 -10.35 7.45 -16.63
C ARG A 139 -10.51 6.00 -17.04
N TYR A 140 -10.79 5.10 -16.10
CA TYR A 140 -10.74 3.65 -16.32
C TYR A 140 -12.03 2.91 -15.97
N GLY A 141 -13.02 3.57 -15.36
CA GLY A 141 -14.33 2.98 -15.04
C GLY A 141 -14.32 1.97 -13.90
N PHE A 142 -13.26 1.90 -13.08
CA PHE A 142 -13.18 0.94 -11.97
C PHE A 142 -14.28 1.17 -10.94
N LYS A 143 -14.95 0.08 -10.54
CA LYS A 143 -16.01 0.06 -9.52
C LYS A 143 -15.53 -0.52 -8.19
N HIS A 144 -14.38 -1.14 -8.17
CA HIS A 144 -13.74 -1.76 -7.01
C HIS A 144 -12.30 -1.29 -6.91
N MET A 145 -11.74 -1.28 -5.69
CA MET A 145 -10.33 -0.94 -5.44
C MET A 145 -9.82 -1.55 -4.15
N ASN A 146 -8.50 -1.73 -4.06
CA ASN A 146 -7.79 -2.01 -2.82
C ASN A 146 -6.94 -0.80 -2.45
N LEU A 147 -6.79 -0.52 -1.16
CA LEU A 147 -5.96 0.55 -0.62
C LEU A 147 -4.84 -0.05 0.23
N VAL A 148 -3.61 0.35 -0.03
CA VAL A 148 -2.42 0.01 0.75
C VAL A 148 -1.76 1.31 1.18
N ALA A 149 -1.47 1.46 2.45
CA ALA A 149 -0.88 2.69 2.95
C ALA A 149 0.21 2.42 3.99
N HIS A 150 1.24 3.25 3.97
CA HIS A 150 2.32 3.24 4.96
C HIS A 150 2.30 4.53 5.78
N SER A 151 2.48 4.40 7.11
CA SER A 151 2.67 5.54 8.02
C SER A 151 1.58 6.62 7.87
N MET A 152 1.94 7.87 7.57
CA MET A 152 1.01 8.99 7.30
C MET A 152 -0.07 8.63 6.26
N GLY A 153 0.27 7.85 5.25
CA GLY A 153 -0.70 7.43 4.22
C GLY A 153 -1.95 6.77 4.81
N ASN A 154 -1.81 6.06 5.94
CA ASN A 154 -2.94 5.44 6.64
C ASN A 154 -3.94 6.46 7.19
N LEU A 155 -3.45 7.61 7.70
CA LEU A 155 -4.32 8.66 8.22
C LEU A 155 -5.09 9.34 7.09
N LEU A 156 -4.45 9.51 5.92
CA LEU A 156 -5.12 10.05 4.73
C LEU A 156 -6.21 9.09 4.22
N VAL A 157 -5.90 7.79 4.16
CA VAL A 157 -6.86 6.75 3.77
C VAL A 157 -7.99 6.64 4.78
N ALA A 158 -7.71 6.64 6.08
CA ALA A 158 -8.73 6.56 7.13
C ALA A 158 -9.69 7.76 7.08
N ASN A 159 -9.16 8.98 6.93
CA ASN A 159 -9.99 10.18 6.77
C ASN A 159 -10.77 10.16 5.45
N TYR A 160 -10.18 9.67 4.34
CA TYR A 160 -10.90 9.48 3.08
C TYR A 160 -12.11 8.55 3.26
N ILE A 161 -11.92 7.41 3.90
CA ILE A 161 -13.01 6.45 4.16
C ILE A 161 -14.09 7.11 5.03
N LYS A 162 -13.70 7.76 6.13
CA LYS A 162 -14.61 8.49 7.03
C LYS A 162 -15.44 9.52 6.28
N ASN A 163 -14.78 10.36 5.49
CA ASN A 163 -15.40 11.51 4.82
C ASN A 163 -16.27 11.14 3.61
N ASN A 164 -16.12 9.92 3.09
CA ASN A 164 -16.83 9.47 1.90
C ASN A 164 -17.70 8.22 2.14
N ALA A 165 -17.94 7.84 3.39
CA ALA A 165 -18.61 6.60 3.78
C ALA A 165 -20.01 6.41 3.15
N HIS A 166 -20.72 7.50 2.86
CA HIS A 166 -22.07 7.49 2.29
C HIS A 166 -22.08 7.77 0.78
N ASN A 167 -20.93 7.96 0.15
CA ASN A 167 -20.85 8.28 -1.27
C ASN A 167 -20.85 7.00 -2.12
N LYS A 168 -22.02 6.58 -2.55
CA LYS A 168 -22.22 5.39 -3.38
C LYS A 168 -21.69 5.52 -4.81
N HIS A 169 -21.28 6.72 -5.25
CA HIS A 169 -20.71 6.94 -6.57
C HIS A 169 -19.21 6.60 -6.65
N LEU A 170 -18.54 6.43 -5.52
CA LEU A 170 -17.13 6.06 -5.49
C LEU A 170 -16.96 4.53 -5.57
N PRO A 171 -15.82 4.05 -6.08
CA PRO A 171 -15.51 2.63 -6.10
C PRO A 171 -15.57 1.99 -4.71
N GLN A 172 -16.10 0.78 -4.64
CA GLN A 172 -16.11 -0.03 -3.43
C GLN A 172 -14.68 -0.39 -3.02
N ILE A 173 -14.41 -0.32 -1.73
CA ILE A 173 -13.14 -0.73 -1.15
C ILE A 173 -13.24 -2.21 -0.77
N ASP A 174 -12.51 -3.08 -1.48
CA ASP A 174 -12.51 -4.51 -1.20
C ASP A 174 -11.51 -4.85 -0.08
N HIS A 175 -10.32 -4.26 -0.12
CA HIS A 175 -9.27 -4.49 0.88
C HIS A 175 -8.61 -3.17 1.32
N VAL A 176 -8.25 -3.12 2.60
CA VAL A 176 -7.36 -2.10 3.17
C VAL A 176 -6.18 -2.82 3.84
N ILE A 177 -4.96 -2.48 3.44
CA ILE A 177 -3.75 -2.87 4.16
C ILE A 177 -3.15 -1.63 4.79
N ALA A 178 -3.07 -1.62 6.11
CA ALA A 178 -2.40 -0.59 6.88
C ALA A 178 -1.01 -1.10 7.30
N ILE A 179 0.05 -0.38 6.95
CA ILE A 179 1.42 -0.70 7.32
C ILE A 179 1.93 0.45 8.21
N ALA A 180 2.35 0.14 9.44
CA ALA A 180 2.88 1.12 10.39
C ALA A 180 1.99 2.36 10.59
N GLY A 181 0.68 2.18 10.67
CA GLY A 181 -0.27 3.29 10.84
C GLY A 181 -0.22 3.88 12.26
N HIS A 182 -0.04 5.20 12.37
CA HIS A 182 0.01 5.90 13.66
C HIS A 182 -1.39 6.45 14.06
N PHE A 183 -2.37 5.56 14.16
CA PHE A 183 -3.77 5.97 14.37
C PHE A 183 -3.99 6.73 15.68
N ASN A 184 -3.31 6.34 16.75
CA ASN A 184 -3.37 7.02 18.06
C ASN A 184 -2.02 7.65 18.43
N GLY A 185 -1.44 8.38 17.48
CA GLY A 185 -0.22 9.16 17.66
C GLY A 185 1.07 8.42 17.27
N PHE A 186 2.16 9.16 17.26
CA PHE A 186 3.51 8.73 16.88
C PHE A 186 4.53 9.15 17.95
N ASN A 187 5.75 8.60 17.87
CA ASN A 187 6.84 9.00 18.78
C ASN A 187 7.09 10.52 18.66
N GLY A 188 7.07 11.23 19.80
CA GLY A 188 7.16 12.69 19.82
C GLY A 188 5.81 13.41 19.96
N GLU A 189 4.68 12.73 19.74
CA GLU A 189 3.37 13.27 20.09
C GLU A 189 3.07 13.03 21.57
N ALA A 190 2.67 14.09 22.29
CA ALA A 190 2.41 14.02 23.72
C ALA A 190 1.33 12.97 24.05
N GLY A 191 1.65 12.04 24.93
CA GLY A 191 0.75 10.97 25.35
C GLY A 191 0.75 9.72 24.49
N ALA A 192 1.39 9.71 23.31
CA ALA A 192 1.38 8.54 22.44
C ALA A 192 2.10 7.33 23.05
N LYS A 193 3.28 7.54 23.64
CA LYS A 193 4.07 6.46 24.27
C LYS A 193 3.45 5.91 25.56
N GLN A 194 2.64 6.72 26.25
CA GLN A 194 1.99 6.34 27.50
C GLN A 194 0.63 5.65 27.28
N THR A 195 0.22 5.48 26.03
CA THR A 195 -1.03 4.83 25.71
C THR A 195 -0.87 3.32 25.72
N SER A 196 -1.75 2.64 26.47
CA SER A 196 -1.98 1.21 26.36
C SER A 196 -3.26 0.92 25.58
N ILE A 197 -3.44 -0.35 25.20
CA ILE A 197 -4.67 -0.78 24.52
C ILE A 197 -5.23 -2.02 25.21
N ASP A 198 -6.53 -2.13 25.20
CA ASP A 198 -7.21 -3.40 25.48
C ASP A 198 -6.78 -4.44 24.43
N PRO A 199 -6.23 -5.61 24.85
CA PRO A 199 -5.65 -6.58 23.94
C PRO A 199 -6.68 -7.24 23.02
N GLN A 200 -7.93 -7.31 23.43
CA GLN A 200 -9.02 -7.97 22.67
C GLN A 200 -9.65 -7.02 21.66
N THR A 201 -9.97 -5.81 22.10
CA THR A 201 -10.71 -4.83 21.28
C THR A 201 -9.80 -3.85 20.54
N GLY A 202 -8.56 -3.68 20.99
CA GLY A 202 -7.65 -2.64 20.51
C GLY A 202 -8.02 -1.23 20.99
N LYS A 203 -8.99 -1.09 21.94
CA LYS A 203 -9.40 0.20 22.45
C LYS A 203 -8.27 0.84 23.27
N PRO A 204 -7.81 2.04 22.90
CA PRO A 204 -6.80 2.73 23.71
C PRO A 204 -7.41 3.28 24.99
N ASP A 205 -6.66 3.23 26.09
CA ASP A 205 -7.02 3.84 27.37
C ASP A 205 -7.03 5.37 27.28
N ARG A 206 -6.13 5.91 26.45
CA ARG A 206 -6.06 7.34 26.12
C ARG A 206 -6.24 7.53 24.61
N MET A 207 -7.29 8.26 24.24
CA MET A 207 -7.56 8.63 22.86
C MET A 207 -7.03 10.02 22.56
N LEU A 208 -5.98 10.12 21.76
CA LEU A 208 -5.43 11.39 21.30
C LEU A 208 -6.38 12.12 20.34
N PRO A 209 -6.22 13.44 20.11
CA PRO A 209 -7.13 14.22 19.26
C PRO A 209 -7.32 13.61 17.85
N GLY A 210 -6.22 13.17 17.21
CA GLY A 210 -6.26 12.51 15.90
C GLY A 210 -7.09 11.23 15.90
N TYR A 211 -6.97 10.44 16.95
CA TYR A 211 -7.73 9.21 17.11
C TYR A 211 -9.23 9.48 17.32
N ARG A 212 -9.56 10.45 18.20
CA ARG A 212 -10.96 10.86 18.41
C ARG A 212 -11.64 11.30 17.12
N ALA A 213 -10.92 12.02 16.27
CA ALA A 213 -11.43 12.44 14.96
C ALA A 213 -11.72 11.27 13.99
N LEU A 214 -11.15 10.08 14.24
CA LEU A 214 -11.41 8.86 13.45
C LEU A 214 -12.51 7.96 14.03
N LEU A 215 -13.01 8.23 15.24
CA LEU A 215 -14.05 7.40 15.88
C LEU A 215 -15.31 7.19 15.02
N PRO A 216 -15.75 8.11 14.14
CA PRO A 216 -16.87 7.86 13.25
C PRO A 216 -16.72 6.60 12.39
N LEU A 217 -15.49 6.15 12.10
CA LEU A 217 -15.24 4.89 11.37
C LEU A 217 -15.90 3.68 12.05
N ARG A 218 -16.07 3.69 13.36
CA ARG A 218 -16.75 2.61 14.09
C ARG A 218 -18.19 2.37 13.60
N HIS A 219 -18.80 3.39 13.02
CA HIS A 219 -20.18 3.34 12.52
C HIS A 219 -20.27 3.47 11.00
N THR A 220 -19.23 3.95 10.35
CA THR A 220 -19.24 4.27 8.92
C THR A 220 -18.29 3.42 8.06
N PHE A 221 -17.38 2.65 8.66
CA PHE A 221 -16.46 1.82 7.90
C PHE A 221 -17.21 0.83 6.99
N PRO A 222 -16.78 0.62 5.73
CA PRO A 222 -17.50 -0.25 4.79
C PRO A 222 -17.54 -1.71 5.26
N LYS A 223 -18.74 -2.30 5.31
CA LYS A 223 -18.94 -3.67 5.80
C LYS A 223 -18.35 -4.77 4.92
N SER A 224 -18.16 -4.48 3.64
CA SER A 224 -17.60 -5.43 2.67
C SER A 224 -16.07 -5.46 2.62
N THR A 225 -15.41 -4.53 3.32
CA THR A 225 -13.97 -4.36 3.27
C THR A 225 -13.25 -5.33 4.20
N GLN A 226 -12.25 -6.03 3.68
CA GLN A 226 -11.30 -6.81 4.47
C GLN A 226 -10.11 -5.94 4.86
N VAL A 227 -9.68 -6.05 6.12
CA VAL A 227 -8.60 -5.22 6.68
C VAL A 227 -7.44 -6.08 7.15
N PHE A 228 -6.23 -5.68 6.79
CA PHE A 228 -5.00 -6.24 7.30
C PHE A 228 -4.09 -5.15 7.85
N ASN A 229 -3.79 -5.22 9.15
CA ASN A 229 -2.92 -4.27 9.85
C ASN A 229 -1.56 -4.91 10.13
N ILE A 230 -0.50 -4.34 9.57
CA ILE A 230 0.88 -4.80 9.73
C ILE A 230 1.64 -3.73 10.51
N TYR A 231 2.30 -4.10 11.59
CA TYR A 231 3.05 -3.18 12.43
C TYR A 231 4.37 -3.79 12.91
N GLY A 232 5.35 -2.93 13.18
CA GLY A 232 6.66 -3.32 13.67
C GLY A 232 6.78 -3.21 15.19
N ASP A 233 7.63 -4.05 15.77
CA ASP A 233 8.06 -4.00 17.16
C ASP A 233 9.54 -4.38 17.22
N GLN A 234 10.40 -3.40 17.53
CA GLN A 234 11.84 -3.61 17.65
C GLN A 234 12.25 -4.27 18.97
N GLY A 235 11.26 -4.65 19.80
CA GLY A 235 11.46 -5.26 21.11
C GLY A 235 11.19 -4.31 22.28
N ASP A 236 10.89 -3.05 22.00
CA ASP A 236 10.60 -1.99 22.99
C ASP A 236 9.16 -1.44 22.86
N GLY A 237 8.29 -2.15 22.16
CA GLY A 237 6.90 -1.77 21.96
C GLY A 237 6.69 -0.69 20.91
N ASN A 238 7.68 -0.47 20.01
CA ASN A 238 7.53 0.46 18.87
C ASN A 238 8.40 0.03 17.67
N ASP A 239 8.17 0.67 16.51
CA ASP A 239 8.94 0.46 15.28
C ASP A 239 10.03 1.54 15.06
N GLY A 240 10.31 2.35 16.08
CA GLY A 240 11.19 3.50 16.01
C GLY A 240 10.46 4.84 15.75
N ALA A 241 9.26 4.80 15.18
CA ALA A 241 8.43 5.98 14.90
C ALA A 241 7.01 5.88 15.47
N VAL A 242 6.43 4.69 15.51
CA VAL A 242 5.04 4.45 15.91
C VAL A 242 4.99 3.43 17.05
N PRO A 243 4.35 3.76 18.18
CA PRO A 243 4.08 2.79 19.24
C PRO A 243 3.16 1.66 18.72
N VAL A 244 3.44 0.42 19.13
CA VAL A 244 2.61 -0.76 18.83
C VAL A 244 1.15 -0.53 19.23
N ALA A 245 0.92 0.09 20.41
CA ALA A 245 -0.42 0.44 20.86
C ALA A 245 -1.16 1.37 19.88
N SER A 246 -0.45 2.36 19.33
CA SER A 246 -1.01 3.26 18.32
C SER A 246 -1.40 2.52 17.03
N ALA A 247 -0.51 1.69 16.49
CA ALA A 247 -0.80 0.94 15.28
C ALA A 247 -1.96 -0.07 15.47
N ARG A 248 -1.98 -0.76 16.61
CA ARG A 248 -3.01 -1.75 16.94
C ARG A 248 -4.37 -1.15 17.27
N SER A 249 -4.41 0.12 17.68
CA SER A 249 -5.68 0.82 17.96
C SER A 249 -6.60 0.91 16.74
N TYR A 250 -6.08 0.69 15.52
CA TYR A 250 -6.89 0.60 14.31
C TYR A 250 -7.98 -0.46 14.41
N ARG A 251 -7.69 -1.57 15.12
CA ARG A 251 -8.68 -2.62 15.38
C ARG A 251 -9.98 -2.06 15.97
N TYR A 252 -9.88 -1.23 17.00
CA TYR A 252 -11.06 -0.64 17.63
C TYR A 252 -11.87 0.25 16.68
N LEU A 253 -11.21 0.93 15.75
CA LEU A 253 -11.88 1.80 14.79
C LEU A 253 -12.69 1.03 13.74
N VAL A 254 -12.23 -0.17 13.31
CA VAL A 254 -12.78 -0.78 12.10
C VAL A 254 -13.27 -2.22 12.25
N ALA A 255 -12.72 -3.00 13.20
CA ALA A 255 -12.94 -4.45 13.23
C ALA A 255 -14.38 -4.87 13.46
N THR A 256 -15.18 -4.08 14.18
CA THR A 256 -16.59 -4.38 14.42
C THR A 256 -17.48 -4.22 13.18
N ARG A 257 -16.96 -3.54 12.14
CA ARG A 257 -17.71 -3.29 10.90
C ARG A 257 -17.12 -3.93 9.67
N ALA A 258 -15.80 -4.04 9.62
CA ALA A 258 -15.12 -4.68 8.50
C ALA A 258 -15.60 -6.13 8.32
N TRP A 259 -15.60 -6.61 7.08
CA TRP A 259 -15.90 -8.03 6.78
C TRP A 259 -14.95 -8.96 7.53
N SER A 260 -13.66 -8.61 7.56
CA SER A 260 -12.65 -9.28 8.38
C SER A 260 -11.57 -8.29 8.80
N TYR A 261 -10.96 -8.56 9.94
CA TYR A 261 -9.80 -7.83 10.44
C TYR A 261 -8.72 -8.83 10.86
N GLN A 262 -7.54 -8.64 10.30
CA GLN A 262 -6.34 -9.39 10.65
C GLN A 262 -5.23 -8.42 11.05
N GLU A 263 -4.33 -8.86 11.92
CA GLU A 263 -3.12 -8.10 12.23
C GLU A 263 -1.89 -8.99 12.27
N LYS A 264 -0.73 -8.41 11.94
CA LYS A 264 0.56 -9.09 12.00
C LYS A 264 1.62 -8.18 12.58
N LYS A 265 2.22 -8.65 13.66
CA LYS A 265 3.43 -8.05 14.21
C LYS A 265 4.65 -8.55 13.43
N ILE A 266 5.53 -7.62 13.04
CA ILE A 266 6.86 -7.87 12.50
C ILE A 266 7.86 -7.58 13.61
N THR A 267 8.85 -8.43 13.78
CA THR A 267 9.90 -8.31 14.80
C THR A 267 11.29 -8.37 14.16
N GLY A 268 12.32 -8.04 14.94
CA GLY A 268 13.70 -8.05 14.49
C GLY A 268 14.03 -6.89 13.54
N HIS A 269 15.00 -7.09 12.66
CA HIS A 269 15.54 -6.07 11.77
C HIS A 269 14.48 -5.40 10.87
N ASP A 270 13.52 -6.17 10.37
CA ASP A 270 12.47 -5.70 9.47
C ASP A 270 11.35 -4.94 10.19
N ALA A 271 11.36 -4.92 11.54
CA ALA A 271 10.36 -4.23 12.34
C ALA A 271 10.50 -2.70 12.32
N GLN A 272 11.66 -2.17 11.91
CA GLN A 272 11.90 -0.74 11.86
C GLN A 272 10.95 -0.07 10.86
N HIS A 273 10.43 1.09 11.24
CA HIS A 273 9.35 1.81 10.55
C HIS A 273 9.46 1.88 9.03
N SER A 274 10.61 2.33 8.52
CA SER A 274 10.84 2.45 7.07
C SER A 274 11.18 1.10 6.42
N ARG A 275 11.67 0.12 7.19
CA ARG A 275 11.99 -1.21 6.64
C ARG A 275 10.75 -2.05 6.37
N LEU A 276 9.63 -1.76 7.04
CA LEU A 276 8.37 -2.48 6.81
C LEU A 276 7.92 -2.43 5.35
N HIS A 277 8.12 -1.30 4.64
CA HIS A 277 7.76 -1.22 3.23
C HIS A 277 8.85 -1.75 2.27
N GLU A 278 10.00 -2.19 2.80
CA GLU A 278 11.08 -2.82 2.03
C GLU A 278 11.26 -4.32 2.36
N SER A 279 10.50 -4.82 3.36
CA SER A 279 10.61 -6.19 3.85
C SER A 279 9.94 -7.19 2.91
N GLN A 280 10.70 -8.21 2.49
CA GLN A 280 10.14 -9.33 1.73
C GLN A 280 9.10 -10.14 2.54
N GLN A 281 9.18 -10.12 3.87
CA GLN A 281 8.16 -10.73 4.72
C GLN A 281 6.83 -9.99 4.56
N VAL A 282 6.86 -8.66 4.61
CA VAL A 282 5.67 -7.81 4.41
C VAL A 282 5.14 -7.98 2.98
N ASP A 283 6.01 -8.04 1.97
CA ASP A 283 5.62 -8.30 0.58
C ASP A 283 4.81 -9.59 0.43
N ARG A 284 5.30 -10.68 1.03
CA ARG A 284 4.59 -11.99 0.99
C ARG A 284 3.23 -11.91 1.67
N LEU A 285 3.16 -11.26 2.82
CA LEU A 285 1.90 -11.06 3.55
C LEU A 285 0.90 -10.27 2.72
N LEU A 286 1.33 -9.16 2.13
CA LEU A 286 0.53 -8.30 1.25
C LEU A 286 0.00 -9.06 0.05
N VAL A 287 0.89 -9.75 -0.69
CA VAL A 287 0.53 -10.51 -1.89
C VAL A 287 -0.46 -11.64 -1.55
N ASN A 288 -0.24 -12.33 -0.44
CA ASN A 288 -1.12 -13.41 0.00
C ASN A 288 -2.49 -12.88 0.41
N PHE A 289 -2.56 -11.78 1.15
CA PHE A 289 -3.82 -11.21 1.60
C PHE A 289 -4.67 -10.67 0.44
N LEU A 290 -4.05 -9.97 -0.51
CA LEU A 290 -4.78 -9.35 -1.60
C LEU A 290 -5.19 -10.33 -2.70
N TRP A 291 -4.33 -11.31 -3.02
CA TRP A 291 -4.48 -12.03 -4.29
C TRP A 291 -4.36 -13.56 -4.19
N ARG A 292 -3.99 -14.16 -3.07
CA ARG A 292 -3.94 -15.62 -2.98
C ARG A 292 -5.35 -16.21 -3.12
N LYS A 293 -5.43 -17.34 -3.86
CA LYS A 293 -6.67 -18.13 -4.00
C LYS A 293 -7.01 -18.85 -2.72
#